data_250c9d01858ed1cac0f50a8021bec182
#
_entry.id   250c9d01858ed1cac0f50a8021bec182
#
_cell.length_a   1.000
_cell.length_b   1.000
_cell.length_c   1.000
_cell.angle_alpha   90.00
_cell.angle_beta   90.00
_cell.angle_gamma   90.00
#
_symmetry.space_group_name_H-M   'P 1'
#
loop_
_entity.id
_entity.type
_entity.pdbx_description
1 polymer ?
#
loop_
_entity_poly.entity_id
_entity_poly.type
_entity_poly.pdbx_seq_one_letter_code
_entity_poly.pdbx_strand_id
1 'polypeptide(L)'
;MVGIRKILLAAVAAVGFGQGAQAFELGVIGFQFSSETHARVANAAAAAAKAKGWNVTLLNSEGALPKHAEQFDALIAKKVDAIIIAMGKPVEADAQFKAAKDAKIPVITVQSGASPHALFDIQTNEYKVGAEAALYLLGQLGYQGNIVSARFDLNVASRIRGKLLDAVLSENQAVKELGKFSMARTQSWRDDVRAGMQALLLQNQGKINGIWASFDGQAYIIDDLLQAQGVKKGQIPLVSVDGGKETYARIADPASTFMATVSIPFEEMGKQAVDAVQSIVVDKKPKETITSGPYLFTDAVLVDKNNVQQFLK
;
A
#
# COMPACT_ATOMS: atom_id res chain seq x y z
N MET A 1 -1.90 -56.59 -72.62
CA MET A 1 -1.66 -55.14 -72.54
C MET A 1 -2.29 -54.64 -71.23
N VAL A 2 -1.48 -54.37 -70.19
CA VAL A 2 -1.90 -54.06 -68.87
C VAL A 2 -1.79 -52.55 -68.71
N GLY A 3 -2.93 -51.85 -68.44
CA GLY A 3 -2.97 -50.41 -68.29
C GLY A 3 -2.72 -50.03 -66.82
N ILE A 4 -1.65 -49.28 -66.56
CA ILE A 4 -1.26 -48.78 -65.27
C ILE A 4 -2.05 -47.45 -64.95
N ARG A 5 -2.99 -47.49 -64.02
CA ARG A 5 -3.69 -46.28 -63.48
C ARG A 5 -2.76 -45.63 -62.48
N LYS A 6 -2.31 -44.39 -62.74
CA LYS A 6 -1.61 -43.54 -61.83
C LYS A 6 -2.66 -42.89 -60.86
N ILE A 7 -2.54 -43.18 -59.57
CA ILE A 7 -3.28 -42.52 -58.53
C ILE A 7 -2.45 -41.29 -58.09
N LEU A 8 -2.97 -40.06 -58.32
CA LEU A 8 -2.42 -38.84 -57.73
C LEU A 8 -2.96 -38.73 -56.33
N LEU A 9 -2.08 -38.82 -55.30
CA LEU A 9 -2.36 -38.40 -53.97
C LEU A 9 -2.18 -36.88 -53.90
N ALA A 10 -3.28 -36.15 -53.72
CA ALA A 10 -3.25 -34.72 -53.35
C ALA A 10 -2.98 -34.60 -51.84
N ALA A 11 -1.78 -34.14 -51.46
CA ALA A 11 -1.48 -33.77 -50.08
C ALA A 11 -2.13 -32.43 -49.78
N VAL A 12 -3.19 -32.44 -48.97
CA VAL A 12 -3.78 -31.23 -48.40
C VAL A 12 -2.90 -30.78 -47.26
N ALA A 13 -2.07 -29.77 -47.48
CA ALA A 13 -1.36 -29.08 -46.40
C ALA A 13 -2.38 -28.27 -45.55
N ALA A 14 -2.71 -28.79 -44.38
CA ALA A 14 -3.46 -28.03 -43.38
C ALA A 14 -2.55 -26.90 -42.83
N VAL A 15 -2.72 -25.71 -43.38
CA VAL A 15 -2.15 -24.48 -42.79
C VAL A 15 -2.94 -24.19 -41.51
N GLY A 16 -2.46 -24.70 -40.38
CA GLY A 16 -2.97 -24.31 -39.08
C GLY A 16 -2.62 -22.85 -38.86
N PHE A 17 -3.61 -21.95 -39.01
CA PHE A 17 -3.51 -20.61 -38.46
C PHE A 17 -3.45 -20.76 -36.93
N GLY A 18 -2.25 -20.77 -36.37
CA GLY A 18 -2.06 -20.53 -34.95
C GLY A 18 -2.60 -19.13 -34.65
N GLN A 19 -3.79 -19.05 -34.08
CA GLN A 19 -4.23 -17.82 -33.39
C GLN A 19 -3.18 -17.60 -32.31
N GLY A 20 -2.27 -16.65 -32.54
CA GLY A 20 -1.38 -16.18 -31.49
C GLY A 20 -2.24 -15.82 -30.27
N ALA A 21 -2.03 -16.49 -29.16
CA ALA A 21 -2.73 -16.16 -27.92
C ALA A 21 -2.50 -14.67 -27.68
N GLN A 22 -3.58 -13.89 -27.68
CA GLN A 22 -3.51 -12.47 -27.40
C GLN A 22 -2.93 -12.33 -25.98
N ALA A 23 -1.91 -11.48 -25.83
CA ALA A 23 -1.29 -11.28 -24.53
C ALA A 23 -2.33 -10.72 -23.55
N PHE A 24 -2.30 -11.21 -22.32
CA PHE A 24 -3.20 -10.77 -21.25
C PHE A 24 -3.01 -9.27 -20.97
N GLU A 25 -4.08 -8.49 -20.97
CA GLU A 25 -4.08 -7.04 -20.78
C GLU A 25 -4.42 -6.72 -19.31
N LEU A 26 -3.45 -6.23 -18.56
CA LEU A 26 -3.64 -5.82 -17.16
C LEU A 26 -3.64 -4.29 -17.03
N GLY A 27 -4.69 -3.72 -16.42
CA GLY A 27 -4.69 -2.36 -15.92
C GLY A 27 -4.17 -2.31 -14.48
N VAL A 28 -3.27 -1.39 -14.19
CA VAL A 28 -2.81 -1.09 -12.82
C VAL A 28 -2.93 0.40 -12.57
N ILE A 29 -3.72 0.80 -11.57
CA ILE A 29 -3.87 2.21 -11.18
C ILE A 29 -3.31 2.38 -9.77
N GLY A 30 -2.29 3.23 -9.61
CA GLY A 30 -1.86 3.73 -8.32
C GLY A 30 -2.48 5.10 -8.05
N PHE A 31 -3.02 5.30 -6.85
CA PHE A 31 -3.75 6.54 -6.56
C PHE A 31 -2.84 7.78 -6.54
N GLN A 32 -1.62 7.68 -5.95
CA GLN A 32 -0.72 8.84 -5.84
C GLN A 32 0.75 8.41 -5.73
N PHE A 33 1.51 8.46 -6.83
CA PHE A 33 2.92 8.01 -6.83
C PHE A 33 3.89 8.94 -6.08
N SER A 34 3.48 10.15 -5.72
CA SER A 34 4.24 10.98 -4.78
C SER A 34 4.25 10.43 -3.35
N SER A 35 3.37 9.46 -3.05
CA SER A 35 3.45 8.59 -1.88
C SER A 35 4.21 7.32 -2.25
N GLU A 36 5.31 7.06 -1.55
CA GLU A 36 6.19 5.92 -1.83
C GLU A 36 5.44 4.58 -1.80
N THR A 37 4.56 4.39 -0.80
CA THR A 37 3.82 3.15 -0.62
C THR A 37 2.91 2.81 -1.80
N HIS A 38 2.24 3.82 -2.37
CA HIS A 38 1.40 3.65 -3.56
C HIS A 38 2.23 3.22 -4.79
N ALA A 39 3.39 3.86 -4.97
CA ALA A 39 4.30 3.54 -6.07
C ALA A 39 4.88 2.13 -5.90
N ARG A 40 5.25 1.72 -4.68
CA ARG A 40 5.80 0.39 -4.38
C ARG A 40 4.84 -0.73 -4.77
N VAL A 41 3.57 -0.65 -4.34
CA VAL A 41 2.53 -1.64 -4.70
C VAL A 41 2.33 -1.69 -6.22
N ALA A 42 2.07 -0.53 -6.85
CA ALA A 42 1.72 -0.46 -8.27
C ALA A 42 2.88 -0.93 -9.17
N ASN A 43 4.12 -0.50 -8.87
CA ASN A 43 5.31 -0.91 -9.62
C ASN A 43 5.63 -2.40 -9.45
N ALA A 44 5.47 -2.95 -8.24
CA ALA A 44 5.66 -4.37 -8.00
C ALA A 44 4.63 -5.22 -8.75
N ALA A 45 3.36 -4.82 -8.74
CA ALA A 45 2.32 -5.47 -9.55
C ALA A 45 2.65 -5.40 -11.04
N ALA A 46 3.02 -4.21 -11.56
CA ALA A 46 3.38 -4.05 -12.96
C ALA A 46 4.60 -4.91 -13.35
N ALA A 47 5.63 -4.97 -12.51
CA ALA A 47 6.82 -5.79 -12.76
C ALA A 47 6.49 -7.29 -12.75
N ALA A 48 5.70 -7.76 -11.77
CA ALA A 48 5.29 -9.16 -11.68
C ALA A 48 4.45 -9.60 -12.89
N ALA A 49 3.53 -8.75 -13.35
CA ALA A 49 2.71 -9.02 -14.53
C ALA A 49 3.55 -9.07 -15.82
N LYS A 50 4.48 -8.12 -16.00
CA LYS A 50 5.42 -8.14 -17.14
C LYS A 50 6.29 -9.40 -17.13
N ALA A 51 6.73 -9.87 -15.97
CA ALA A 51 7.49 -11.12 -15.84
C ALA A 51 6.69 -12.36 -16.29
N LYS A 52 5.34 -12.29 -16.25
CA LYS A 52 4.45 -13.34 -16.78
C LYS A 52 4.17 -13.16 -18.29
N GLY A 53 4.76 -12.15 -18.96
CA GLY A 53 4.52 -11.85 -20.37
C GLY A 53 3.22 -11.09 -20.64
N TRP A 54 2.61 -10.47 -19.63
CA TRP A 54 1.38 -9.68 -19.78
C TRP A 54 1.68 -8.26 -20.27
N ASN A 55 0.76 -7.70 -21.03
CA ASN A 55 0.74 -6.28 -21.35
C ASN A 55 0.21 -5.51 -20.15
N VAL A 56 0.92 -4.46 -19.72
CA VAL A 56 0.56 -3.70 -18.54
C VAL A 56 0.33 -2.23 -18.88
N THR A 57 -0.85 -1.72 -18.57
CA THR A 57 -1.16 -0.29 -18.57
C THR A 57 -1.06 0.21 -17.13
N LEU A 58 0.06 0.87 -16.79
CA LEU A 58 0.31 1.44 -15.45
C LEU A 58 -0.05 2.93 -15.45
N LEU A 59 -0.95 3.32 -14.54
CA LEU A 59 -1.50 4.68 -14.45
C LEU A 59 -1.29 5.25 -13.05
N ASN A 60 -1.14 6.59 -12.97
CA ASN A 60 -1.02 7.36 -11.73
C ASN A 60 -2.11 8.42 -11.68
N SER A 61 -2.98 8.36 -10.68
CA SER A 61 -4.10 9.29 -10.52
C SER A 61 -3.68 10.61 -9.84
N GLU A 62 -2.42 10.75 -9.43
CA GLU A 62 -1.85 11.97 -8.81
C GLU A 62 -2.62 12.46 -7.56
N GLY A 63 -3.33 11.55 -6.89
CA GLY A 63 -4.15 11.87 -5.73
C GLY A 63 -5.48 12.56 -6.06
N ALA A 64 -5.85 12.65 -7.35
CA ALA A 64 -7.04 13.32 -7.83
C ALA A 64 -8.16 12.31 -8.15
N LEU A 65 -9.29 12.40 -7.44
CA LEU A 65 -10.43 11.51 -7.65
C LEU A 65 -11.01 11.57 -9.06
N PRO A 66 -11.19 12.75 -9.70
CA PRO A 66 -11.67 12.79 -11.08
C PRO A 66 -10.74 12.02 -12.04
N LYS A 67 -9.42 12.24 -11.94
CA LYS A 67 -8.43 11.53 -12.76
C LYS A 67 -8.45 10.02 -12.51
N HIS A 68 -8.65 9.62 -11.25
CA HIS A 68 -8.78 8.20 -10.88
C HIS A 68 -9.99 7.56 -11.58
N ALA A 69 -11.13 8.23 -11.57
CA ALA A 69 -12.34 7.78 -12.26
C ALA A 69 -12.14 7.70 -13.78
N GLU A 70 -11.59 8.75 -14.41
CA GLU A 70 -11.29 8.78 -15.85
C GLU A 70 -10.36 7.64 -16.28
N GLN A 71 -9.31 7.37 -15.50
CA GLN A 71 -8.38 6.27 -15.76
C GLN A 71 -9.03 4.90 -15.64
N PHE A 72 -9.92 4.74 -14.68
CA PHE A 72 -10.71 3.52 -14.49
C PHE A 72 -11.63 3.29 -15.70
N ASP A 73 -12.39 4.33 -16.10
CA ASP A 73 -13.28 4.30 -17.26
C ASP A 73 -12.51 3.99 -18.56
N ALA A 74 -11.30 4.54 -18.72
CA ALA A 74 -10.44 4.26 -19.88
C ALA A 74 -10.00 2.79 -19.94
N LEU A 75 -9.67 2.15 -18.80
CA LEU A 75 -9.34 0.72 -18.76
C LEU A 75 -10.57 -0.15 -19.08
N ILE A 76 -11.76 0.24 -18.60
CA ILE A 76 -13.01 -0.46 -18.94
C ILE A 76 -13.30 -0.35 -20.44
N ALA A 77 -13.17 0.85 -21.03
CA ALA A 77 -13.34 1.07 -22.46
C ALA A 77 -12.32 0.30 -23.31
N LYS A 78 -11.07 0.18 -22.83
CA LYS A 78 -10.02 -0.64 -23.43
C LYS A 78 -10.33 -2.14 -23.35
N LYS A 79 -11.25 -2.57 -22.49
CA LYS A 79 -11.62 -3.97 -22.25
C LYS A 79 -10.43 -4.80 -21.77
N VAL A 80 -9.68 -4.27 -20.80
CA VAL A 80 -8.59 -5.04 -20.18
C VAL A 80 -9.12 -6.31 -19.51
N ASP A 81 -8.29 -7.34 -19.37
CA ASP A 81 -8.69 -8.63 -18.80
C ASP A 81 -8.86 -8.59 -17.27
N ALA A 82 -8.14 -7.70 -16.60
CA ALA A 82 -8.27 -7.44 -15.16
C ALA A 82 -7.75 -6.05 -14.79
N ILE A 83 -8.13 -5.56 -13.61
CA ILE A 83 -7.66 -4.28 -13.04
C ILE A 83 -7.15 -4.52 -11.63
N ILE A 84 -5.97 -3.97 -11.31
CA ILE A 84 -5.43 -3.86 -9.94
C ILE A 84 -5.44 -2.39 -9.52
N ILE A 85 -6.02 -2.10 -8.36
CA ILE A 85 -6.05 -0.77 -7.77
C ILE A 85 -5.14 -0.74 -6.55
N ALA A 86 -4.08 0.06 -6.62
CA ALA A 86 -3.15 0.26 -5.53
C ALA A 86 -3.49 1.53 -4.73
N MET A 87 -3.95 1.35 -3.50
CA MET A 87 -4.30 2.42 -2.55
C MET A 87 -5.37 3.40 -3.08
N GLY A 88 -6.31 2.88 -3.88
CA GLY A 88 -7.42 3.65 -4.43
C GLY A 88 -8.46 4.02 -3.39
N LYS A 89 -9.58 4.49 -3.87
CA LYS A 89 -10.69 5.00 -3.07
C LYS A 89 -12.00 4.33 -3.49
N PRO A 90 -12.25 3.06 -3.06
CA PRO A 90 -13.41 2.31 -3.54
C PRO A 90 -14.75 2.98 -3.26
N VAL A 91 -14.89 3.67 -2.13
CA VAL A 91 -16.14 4.36 -1.77
C VAL A 91 -16.38 5.56 -2.68
N GLU A 92 -15.33 6.33 -2.96
CA GLU A 92 -15.41 7.52 -3.81
C GLU A 92 -15.44 7.18 -5.31
N ALA A 93 -15.05 5.97 -5.70
CA ALA A 93 -15.06 5.47 -7.09
C ALA A 93 -16.06 4.31 -7.29
N ASP A 94 -17.10 4.20 -6.47
CA ASP A 94 -18.03 3.06 -6.48
C ASP A 94 -18.69 2.84 -7.85
N ALA A 95 -19.03 3.92 -8.56
CA ALA A 95 -19.62 3.85 -9.90
C ALA A 95 -18.69 3.13 -10.90
N GLN A 96 -17.38 3.39 -10.86
CA GLN A 96 -16.39 2.77 -11.73
C GLN A 96 -16.17 1.30 -11.36
N PHE A 97 -16.13 0.96 -10.07
CA PHE A 97 -16.06 -0.43 -9.62
C PHE A 97 -17.29 -1.24 -10.10
N LYS A 98 -18.47 -0.63 -9.98
CA LYS A 98 -19.71 -1.22 -10.50
C LYS A 98 -19.65 -1.40 -12.02
N ALA A 99 -19.21 -0.39 -12.77
CA ALA A 99 -19.09 -0.45 -14.22
C ALA A 99 -18.10 -1.56 -14.66
N ALA A 100 -16.96 -1.74 -13.98
CA ALA A 100 -16.03 -2.83 -14.26
C ALA A 100 -16.69 -4.20 -14.04
N LYS A 101 -17.42 -4.35 -12.93
CA LYS A 101 -18.18 -5.57 -12.64
C LYS A 101 -19.23 -5.89 -13.71
N ASP A 102 -19.99 -4.86 -14.14
CA ASP A 102 -21.02 -4.99 -15.19
C ASP A 102 -20.37 -5.36 -16.54
N ALA A 103 -19.17 -4.83 -16.82
CA ALA A 103 -18.33 -5.19 -17.97
C ALA A 103 -17.63 -6.56 -17.83
N LYS A 104 -17.81 -7.26 -16.71
CA LYS A 104 -17.14 -8.53 -16.36
C LYS A 104 -15.61 -8.44 -16.30
N ILE A 105 -15.08 -7.26 -15.96
CA ILE A 105 -13.65 -7.05 -15.73
C ILE A 105 -13.40 -7.21 -14.22
N PRO A 106 -12.69 -8.27 -13.79
CA PRO A 106 -12.39 -8.47 -12.38
C PRO A 106 -11.44 -7.41 -11.86
N VAL A 107 -11.73 -6.92 -10.65
CA VAL A 107 -10.92 -5.93 -9.94
C VAL A 107 -10.41 -6.52 -8.65
N ILE A 108 -9.10 -6.39 -8.39
CA ILE A 108 -8.46 -6.66 -7.10
C ILE A 108 -7.93 -5.33 -6.58
N THR A 109 -8.15 -5.05 -5.32
CA THR A 109 -7.61 -3.85 -4.67
C THR A 109 -6.49 -4.23 -3.71
N VAL A 110 -5.57 -3.29 -3.46
CA VAL A 110 -4.47 -3.46 -2.50
C VAL A 110 -4.44 -2.23 -1.59
N GLN A 111 -4.56 -2.44 -0.28
CA GLN A 111 -4.57 -1.38 0.75
C GLN A 111 -5.57 -0.25 0.44
N SER A 112 -6.68 -0.60 -0.16
CA SER A 112 -7.71 0.34 -0.61
C SER A 112 -8.98 0.27 0.23
N GLY A 113 -9.24 -0.89 0.84
CA GLY A 113 -10.51 -1.25 1.44
C GLY A 113 -11.39 -2.06 0.49
N ALA A 114 -12.31 -2.83 1.05
CA ALA A 114 -13.21 -3.68 0.27
C ALA A 114 -14.25 -2.88 -0.51
N SER A 115 -14.62 -3.41 -1.67
CA SER A 115 -15.78 -2.99 -2.47
C SER A 115 -16.65 -4.22 -2.77
N PRO A 116 -17.99 -4.10 -2.77
CA PRO A 116 -18.88 -5.19 -3.17
C PRO A 116 -18.78 -5.52 -4.67
N HIS A 117 -18.05 -4.69 -5.41
CA HIS A 117 -17.85 -4.79 -6.85
C HIS A 117 -16.43 -5.28 -7.21
N ALA A 118 -15.51 -5.39 -6.24
CA ALA A 118 -14.19 -6.00 -6.40
C ALA A 118 -14.19 -7.47 -5.93
N LEU A 119 -13.19 -8.24 -6.33
CA LEU A 119 -13.02 -9.62 -5.86
C LEU A 119 -12.69 -9.64 -4.36
N PHE A 120 -11.68 -8.90 -3.95
CA PHE A 120 -11.25 -8.68 -2.57
C PHE A 120 -10.18 -7.58 -2.52
N ASP A 121 -9.87 -7.13 -1.30
CA ASP A 121 -8.75 -6.24 -1.01
C ASP A 121 -7.62 -7.01 -0.33
N ILE A 122 -6.38 -6.83 -0.81
CA ILE A 122 -5.18 -7.33 -0.14
C ILE A 122 -4.70 -6.27 0.82
N GLN A 123 -4.68 -6.56 2.12
CA GLN A 123 -4.28 -5.58 3.13
C GLN A 123 -3.61 -6.22 4.34
N THR A 124 -3.00 -5.41 5.17
CA THR A 124 -2.61 -5.79 6.53
C THR A 124 -3.78 -5.60 7.49
N ASN A 125 -3.71 -6.29 8.64
CA ASN A 125 -4.64 -6.02 9.72
C ASN A 125 -4.26 -4.70 10.43
N GLU A 126 -4.86 -3.60 10.01
CA GLU A 126 -4.54 -2.25 10.51
C GLU A 126 -4.82 -2.07 12.00
N TYR A 127 -5.69 -2.90 12.58
CA TYR A 127 -5.92 -2.91 14.02
C TYR A 127 -4.70 -3.47 14.76
N LYS A 128 -4.14 -4.60 14.29
CA LYS A 128 -2.90 -5.17 14.83
C LYS A 128 -1.73 -4.21 14.66
N VAL A 129 -1.56 -3.66 13.46
CA VAL A 129 -0.48 -2.72 13.12
C VAL A 129 -0.54 -1.46 13.98
N GLY A 130 -1.72 -0.85 14.13
CA GLY A 130 -1.89 0.34 14.95
C GLY A 130 -1.63 0.12 16.43
N ALA A 131 -2.11 -1.01 16.97
CA ALA A 131 -1.87 -1.39 18.35
C ALA A 131 -0.36 -1.67 18.60
N GLU A 132 0.30 -2.39 17.71
CA GLU A 132 1.72 -2.74 17.83
C GLU A 132 2.61 -1.50 17.82
N ALA A 133 2.38 -0.54 16.91
CA ALA A 133 3.11 0.73 16.87
C ALA A 133 2.90 1.57 18.15
N ALA A 134 1.66 1.64 18.65
CA ALA A 134 1.34 2.36 19.87
C ALA A 134 2.00 1.72 21.09
N LEU A 135 1.86 0.41 21.27
CA LEU A 135 2.43 -0.33 22.41
C LEU A 135 3.97 -0.30 22.40
N TYR A 136 4.59 -0.37 21.21
CA TYR A 136 6.04 -0.23 21.09
C TYR A 136 6.50 1.14 21.61
N LEU A 137 5.84 2.24 21.19
CA LEU A 137 6.16 3.59 21.68
C LEU A 137 6.01 3.68 23.19
N LEU A 138 4.89 3.21 23.75
CA LEU A 138 4.66 3.25 25.20
C LEU A 138 5.72 2.42 25.96
N GLY A 139 6.13 1.28 25.41
CA GLY A 139 7.21 0.47 25.95
C GLY A 139 8.55 1.22 26.01
N GLN A 140 8.89 2.00 24.95
CA GLN A 140 10.10 2.85 24.95
C GLN A 140 10.04 3.96 26.01
N LEU A 141 8.85 4.40 26.39
CA LEU A 141 8.61 5.41 27.42
C LEU A 141 8.48 4.84 28.86
N GLY A 142 8.54 3.51 29.01
CA GLY A 142 8.24 2.87 30.30
C GLY A 142 6.80 3.13 30.76
N TYR A 143 5.88 3.29 29.81
CA TYR A 143 4.44 3.54 30.03
C TYR A 143 4.13 4.82 30.83
N GLN A 144 4.97 5.86 30.72
CA GLN A 144 4.74 7.16 31.35
C GLN A 144 5.32 8.30 30.51
N GLY A 145 4.81 9.53 30.73
CA GLY A 145 5.31 10.73 30.05
C GLY A 145 4.34 11.29 29.01
N ASN A 146 4.85 12.11 28.11
CA ASN A 146 4.05 12.90 27.19
C ASN A 146 4.40 12.57 25.75
N ILE A 147 3.41 12.42 24.91
CA ILE A 147 3.58 12.24 23.46
C ILE A 147 2.88 13.36 22.68
N VAL A 148 3.29 13.51 21.43
CA VAL A 148 2.51 14.17 20.39
C VAL A 148 2.32 13.20 19.22
N SER A 149 1.27 13.41 18.41
CA SER A 149 1.04 12.52 17.26
C SER A 149 0.81 13.27 15.95
N ALA A 150 1.24 12.63 14.86
CA ALA A 150 0.90 13.01 13.49
C ALA A 150 -0.14 12.03 12.94
N ARG A 151 -1.31 12.54 12.58
CA ARG A 151 -2.49 11.76 12.15
C ARG A 151 -2.82 12.00 10.68
N PHE A 152 -3.55 11.07 10.09
CA PHE A 152 -4.14 11.22 8.77
C PHE A 152 -5.50 10.51 8.70
N ASP A 153 -6.53 11.19 9.16
CA ASP A 153 -7.87 10.61 9.33
C ASP A 153 -8.66 10.46 8.02
N LEU A 154 -8.23 11.11 6.93
CA LEU A 154 -8.85 10.97 5.61
C LEU A 154 -8.54 9.62 4.93
N ASN A 155 -7.47 8.94 5.36
CA ASN A 155 -7.15 7.59 4.91
C ASN A 155 -7.67 6.56 5.92
N VAL A 156 -8.34 5.51 5.45
CA VAL A 156 -8.97 4.49 6.32
C VAL A 156 -7.94 3.77 7.18
N ALA A 157 -6.83 3.31 6.60
CA ALA A 157 -5.78 2.60 7.33
C ALA A 157 -5.16 3.48 8.42
N SER A 158 -4.70 4.69 8.06
CA SER A 158 -4.12 5.64 9.00
C SER A 158 -5.10 6.06 10.12
N ARG A 159 -6.39 6.21 9.78
CA ARG A 159 -7.44 6.51 10.77
C ARG A 159 -7.65 5.36 11.76
N ILE A 160 -7.63 4.10 11.30
CA ILE A 160 -7.70 2.93 12.18
C ILE A 160 -6.50 2.92 13.12
N ARG A 161 -5.28 3.08 12.61
CA ARG A 161 -4.03 3.16 13.41
C ARG A 161 -4.14 4.25 14.50
N GLY A 162 -4.64 5.45 14.13
CA GLY A 162 -4.86 6.55 15.07
C GLY A 162 -5.88 6.22 16.16
N LYS A 163 -7.00 5.57 15.81
CA LYS A 163 -8.00 5.10 16.82
C LYS A 163 -7.42 4.06 17.76
N LEU A 164 -6.52 3.21 17.29
CA LEU A 164 -5.83 2.24 18.14
C LEU A 164 -4.85 2.93 19.11
N LEU A 165 -4.15 3.99 18.67
CA LEU A 165 -3.38 4.82 19.59
C LEU A 165 -4.29 5.40 20.68
N ASP A 166 -5.44 5.97 20.32
CA ASP A 166 -6.40 6.52 21.28
C ASP A 166 -6.87 5.45 22.28
N ALA A 167 -7.19 4.25 21.81
CA ALA A 167 -7.59 3.12 22.65
C ALA A 167 -6.48 2.69 23.61
N VAL A 168 -5.23 2.58 23.13
CA VAL A 168 -4.08 2.23 23.96
C VAL A 168 -3.83 3.31 25.02
N LEU A 169 -3.94 4.60 24.67
CA LEU A 169 -3.76 5.70 25.62
C LEU A 169 -4.86 5.75 26.66
N SER A 170 -6.10 5.39 26.33
CA SER A 170 -7.21 5.39 27.29
C SER A 170 -6.99 4.39 28.43
N GLU A 171 -6.29 3.29 28.18
CA GLU A 171 -5.94 2.28 29.20
C GLU A 171 -4.59 2.55 29.89
N ASN A 172 -3.79 3.54 29.39
CA ASN A 172 -2.46 3.86 29.90
C ASN A 172 -2.34 5.34 30.28
N GLN A 173 -3.14 5.77 31.23
CA GLN A 173 -3.34 7.18 31.58
C GLN A 173 -2.11 7.91 32.11
N ALA A 174 -1.01 7.24 32.44
CA ALA A 174 0.27 7.85 32.77
C ALA A 174 1.01 8.39 31.53
N VAL A 175 0.57 8.01 30.32
CA VAL A 175 1.02 8.62 29.07
C VAL A 175 -0.01 9.64 28.59
N LYS A 176 0.41 10.90 28.39
CA LYS A 176 -0.49 11.98 27.96
C LYS A 176 -0.20 12.39 26.52
N GLU A 177 -1.20 12.46 25.67
CA GLU A 177 -1.09 13.13 24.38
C GLU A 177 -1.26 14.65 24.58
N LEU A 178 -0.15 15.42 24.47
CA LEU A 178 -0.16 16.88 24.63
C LEU A 178 -0.83 17.60 23.47
N GLY A 179 -0.85 16.95 22.31
CA GLY A 179 -1.49 17.46 21.11
C GLY A 179 -1.28 16.54 19.92
N LYS A 180 -2.10 16.77 18.91
CA LYS A 180 -2.05 16.04 17.64
C LYS A 180 -2.13 17.00 16.46
N PHE A 181 -1.36 16.71 15.44
CA PHE A 181 -1.52 17.28 14.11
C PHE A 181 -2.29 16.30 13.25
N SER A 182 -3.35 16.73 12.57
CA SER A 182 -4.07 15.91 11.60
C SER A 182 -3.90 16.49 10.20
N MET A 183 -3.25 15.71 9.33
CA MET A 183 -3.04 16.07 7.94
C MET A 183 -4.40 16.22 7.22
N ALA A 184 -4.66 17.40 6.64
CA ALA A 184 -5.96 17.76 6.09
C ALA A 184 -6.06 17.58 4.56
N ARG A 185 -4.93 17.39 3.88
CA ARG A 185 -4.89 17.34 2.41
C ARG A 185 -3.81 16.38 1.90
N THR A 186 -4.01 15.88 0.70
CA THR A 186 -3.08 14.98 0.01
C THR A 186 -2.14 15.71 -0.95
N GLN A 187 -2.57 16.84 -1.51
CA GLN A 187 -1.69 17.72 -2.30
C GLN A 187 -0.82 18.56 -1.35
N SER A 188 0.47 18.71 -1.67
CA SER A 188 1.46 19.40 -0.84
C SER A 188 1.48 18.92 0.62
N TRP A 189 1.16 17.66 0.85
CA TRP A 189 1.03 17.09 2.18
C TRP A 189 2.32 17.21 3.02
N ARG A 190 3.48 17.18 2.37
CA ARG A 190 4.77 17.33 3.06
C ARG A 190 4.92 18.68 3.72
N ASP A 191 4.48 19.75 3.06
CA ASP A 191 4.52 21.11 3.60
C ASP A 191 3.52 21.26 4.75
N ASP A 192 2.33 20.66 4.60
CA ASP A 192 1.30 20.63 5.64
C ASP A 192 1.81 19.95 6.93
N VAL A 193 2.43 18.76 6.78
CA VAL A 193 3.04 18.03 7.90
C VAL A 193 4.19 18.83 8.52
N ARG A 194 5.07 19.40 7.71
CA ARG A 194 6.21 20.20 8.20
C ARG A 194 5.74 21.40 9.04
N ALA A 195 4.82 22.18 8.50
CA ALA A 195 4.30 23.36 9.20
C ALA A 195 3.56 22.98 10.48
N GLY A 196 2.64 22.00 10.40
CA GLY A 196 1.85 21.56 11.54
C GLY A 196 2.69 20.93 12.65
N MET A 197 3.62 20.03 12.29
CA MET A 197 4.48 19.41 13.29
C MET A 197 5.51 20.37 13.86
N GLN A 198 6.07 21.29 13.10
CA GLN A 198 6.96 22.33 13.60
C GLN A 198 6.26 23.19 14.66
N ALA A 199 5.02 23.61 14.41
CA ALA A 199 4.23 24.38 15.37
C ALA A 199 3.94 23.55 16.64
N LEU A 200 3.54 22.27 16.49
CA LEU A 200 3.24 21.39 17.62
C LEU A 200 4.46 21.09 18.49
N LEU A 201 5.63 20.85 17.86
CA LEU A 201 6.90 20.64 18.56
C LEU A 201 7.34 21.89 19.33
N LEU A 202 7.21 23.07 18.73
CA LEU A 202 7.56 24.34 19.38
C LEU A 202 6.64 24.65 20.57
N GLN A 203 5.33 24.46 20.41
CA GLN A 203 4.34 24.68 21.48
C GLN A 203 4.60 23.80 22.71
N ASN A 204 5.15 22.61 22.51
CA ASN A 204 5.39 21.61 23.56
C ASN A 204 6.88 21.37 23.84
N GLN A 205 7.74 22.34 23.48
CA GLN A 205 9.19 22.22 23.63
C GLN A 205 9.58 21.85 25.08
N GLY A 206 10.47 20.86 25.22
CA GLY A 206 10.96 20.37 26.51
C GLY A 206 9.96 19.49 27.30
N LYS A 207 8.75 19.25 26.77
CA LYS A 207 7.73 18.43 27.44
C LYS A 207 7.49 17.09 26.73
N ILE A 208 7.93 16.93 25.50
CA ILE A 208 7.68 15.74 24.66
C ILE A 208 8.67 14.64 25.00
N ASN A 209 8.18 13.46 25.30
CA ASN A 209 8.97 12.26 25.57
C ASN A 209 8.94 11.26 24.40
N GLY A 210 7.94 11.33 23.51
CA GLY A 210 7.84 10.46 22.36
C GLY A 210 6.89 10.98 21.30
N ILE A 211 7.03 10.46 20.08
CA ILE A 211 6.20 10.87 18.94
C ILE A 211 5.69 9.63 18.20
N TRP A 212 4.41 9.64 17.89
CA TRP A 212 3.76 8.66 17.05
C TRP A 212 3.34 9.29 15.72
N ALA A 213 3.64 8.63 14.60
CA ALA A 213 3.21 9.06 13.28
C ALA A 213 2.40 7.95 12.59
N SER A 214 1.32 8.31 11.91
CA SER A 214 0.42 7.34 11.29
C SER A 214 1.04 6.61 10.08
N PHE A 215 2.11 7.19 9.48
CA PHE A 215 2.89 6.56 8.41
C PHE A 215 4.31 7.17 8.31
N ASP A 216 5.24 6.42 7.71
CA ASP A 216 6.67 6.76 7.68
C ASP A 216 6.97 8.10 6.98
N GLY A 217 6.23 8.46 5.95
CA GLY A 217 6.42 9.74 5.27
C GLY A 217 6.23 10.96 6.18
N GLN A 218 5.33 10.90 7.18
CA GLN A 218 5.24 11.94 8.22
C GLN A 218 6.45 11.87 9.16
N ALA A 219 6.85 10.66 9.53
CA ALA A 219 7.97 10.44 10.42
C ALA A 219 9.30 10.95 9.87
N TYR A 220 9.55 10.86 8.56
CA TYR A 220 10.76 11.45 7.94
C TYR A 220 10.85 12.96 8.18
N ILE A 221 9.74 13.67 7.99
CA ILE A 221 9.67 15.11 8.19
C ILE A 221 9.89 15.48 9.66
N ILE A 222 9.30 14.68 10.57
CA ILE A 222 9.43 14.87 12.01
C ILE A 222 10.86 14.61 12.47
N ASP A 223 11.49 13.53 11.97
CA ASP A 223 12.87 13.20 12.26
C ASP A 223 13.83 14.33 11.82
N ASP A 224 13.63 14.86 10.60
CA ASP A 224 14.40 16.00 10.10
C ASP A 224 14.26 17.25 10.99
N LEU A 225 13.03 17.52 11.48
CA LEU A 225 12.76 18.65 12.38
C LEU A 225 13.43 18.45 13.73
N LEU A 226 13.43 17.24 14.28
CA LEU A 226 14.07 16.91 15.57
C LEU A 226 15.60 16.98 15.45
N GLN A 227 16.17 16.43 14.38
CA GLN A 227 17.62 16.52 14.12
C GLN A 227 18.08 17.97 13.97
N ALA A 228 17.31 18.82 13.27
CA ALA A 228 17.58 20.26 13.15
C ALA A 228 17.57 20.99 14.51
N GLN A 229 16.83 20.46 15.50
CA GLN A 229 16.81 20.96 16.88
C GLN A 229 17.91 20.32 17.77
N GLY A 230 18.76 19.47 17.21
CA GLY A 230 19.83 18.79 17.95
C GLY A 230 19.37 17.61 18.82
N VAL A 231 18.14 17.13 18.65
CA VAL A 231 17.61 15.96 19.36
C VAL A 231 18.35 14.71 18.87
N LYS A 232 18.85 13.92 19.80
CA LYS A 232 19.59 12.69 19.51
C LYS A 232 18.71 11.46 19.66
N LYS A 233 19.15 10.36 19.01
CA LYS A 233 18.47 9.07 19.10
C LYS A 233 18.21 8.66 20.55
N GLY A 234 16.97 8.23 20.80
CA GLY A 234 16.53 7.78 22.13
C GLY A 234 16.09 8.90 23.08
N GLN A 235 16.34 10.18 22.78
CA GLN A 235 15.82 11.30 23.59
C GLN A 235 14.31 11.51 23.40
N ILE A 236 13.85 11.45 22.15
CA ILE A 236 12.44 11.51 21.77
C ILE A 236 12.20 10.39 20.75
N PRO A 237 11.86 9.15 21.19
CA PRO A 237 11.59 8.05 20.29
C PRO A 237 10.44 8.39 19.33
N LEU A 238 10.69 8.20 18.04
CA LEU A 238 9.74 8.37 16.96
C LEU A 238 9.38 6.98 16.40
N VAL A 239 8.08 6.68 16.37
CA VAL A 239 7.53 5.41 15.89
C VAL A 239 6.49 5.67 14.82
N SER A 240 6.47 4.84 13.78
CA SER A 240 5.48 4.95 12.72
C SER A 240 5.16 3.59 12.06
N VAL A 241 4.60 3.63 10.87
CA VAL A 241 4.17 2.45 10.12
C VAL A 241 4.51 2.66 8.65
N ASP A 242 4.83 1.63 7.95
CA ASP A 242 4.92 1.34 6.51
C ASP A 242 6.17 0.52 6.16
N GLY A 243 7.35 0.88 6.68
CA GLY A 243 8.62 0.28 6.28
C GLY A 243 9.10 0.75 4.90
N GLY A 244 10.34 0.48 4.58
CA GLY A 244 10.98 0.82 3.32
C GLY A 244 12.45 1.19 3.49
N LYS A 245 13.16 1.33 2.39
CA LYS A 245 14.62 1.54 2.41
C LYS A 245 15.03 2.75 3.24
N GLU A 246 14.35 3.89 3.07
CA GLU A 246 14.64 5.11 3.83
C GLU A 246 14.37 4.92 5.32
N THR A 247 13.24 4.30 5.68
CA THR A 247 12.89 4.00 7.07
C THR A 247 13.97 3.14 7.73
N TYR A 248 14.38 2.05 7.07
CA TYR A 248 15.38 1.15 7.63
C TYR A 248 16.74 1.83 7.78
N ALA A 249 17.13 2.67 6.81
CA ALA A 249 18.34 3.47 6.91
C ALA A 249 18.30 4.42 8.11
N ARG A 250 17.17 5.12 8.32
CA ARG A 250 16.97 6.03 9.47
C ARG A 250 16.96 5.25 10.82
N ILE A 251 16.32 4.09 10.89
CA ILE A 251 16.34 3.26 12.11
C ILE A 251 17.77 2.81 12.42
N ALA A 252 18.59 2.50 11.42
CA ALA A 252 19.98 2.10 11.60
C ALA A 252 20.92 3.28 11.90
N ASP A 253 20.58 4.50 11.49
CA ASP A 253 21.40 5.69 11.66
C ASP A 253 21.39 6.16 13.12
N PRO A 254 22.55 6.28 13.80
CA PRO A 254 22.62 6.79 15.16
C PRO A 254 22.26 8.27 15.31
N ALA A 255 22.23 9.05 14.23
CA ALA A 255 21.82 10.46 14.25
C ALA A 255 20.31 10.63 14.20
N SER A 256 19.58 9.66 13.66
CA SER A 256 18.12 9.72 13.52
C SER A 256 17.39 9.42 14.82
N THR A 257 16.26 10.09 15.06
CA THR A 257 15.38 9.81 16.21
C THR A 257 14.41 8.66 15.93
N PHE A 258 14.37 8.17 14.68
CA PHE A 258 13.49 7.10 14.26
C PHE A 258 13.83 5.78 14.95
N MET A 259 12.92 5.26 15.77
CA MET A 259 13.18 4.08 16.61
C MET A 259 12.64 2.80 16.01
N ALA A 260 11.45 2.84 15.43
CA ALA A 260 10.80 1.67 14.85
C ALA A 260 9.70 2.03 13.86
N THR A 261 9.42 1.08 12.97
CA THR A 261 8.24 1.07 12.11
C THR A 261 7.57 -0.30 12.16
N VAL A 262 6.25 -0.35 12.03
CA VAL A 262 5.58 -1.61 11.68
C VAL A 262 5.57 -1.72 10.16
N SER A 263 6.49 -2.53 9.64
CA SER A 263 6.76 -2.66 8.21
C SER A 263 5.71 -3.50 7.51
N ILE A 264 5.11 -2.94 6.46
CA ILE A 264 4.11 -3.58 5.58
C ILE A 264 4.81 -4.02 4.30
N PRO A 265 4.64 -5.28 3.84
CA PRO A 265 5.33 -5.80 2.66
C PRO A 265 4.63 -5.40 1.35
N PHE A 266 4.63 -4.10 1.02
CA PHE A 266 3.89 -3.53 -0.12
C PHE A 266 4.25 -4.15 -1.46
N GLU A 267 5.52 -4.46 -1.70
CA GLU A 267 5.95 -5.12 -2.93
C GLU A 267 5.39 -6.53 -3.05
N GLU A 268 5.34 -7.26 -1.94
CA GLU A 268 4.78 -8.61 -1.91
C GLU A 268 3.27 -8.58 -2.14
N MET A 269 2.56 -7.61 -1.57
CA MET A 269 1.13 -7.42 -1.80
C MET A 269 0.83 -7.14 -3.28
N GLY A 270 1.67 -6.33 -3.95
CA GLY A 270 1.57 -6.09 -5.39
C GLY A 270 1.74 -7.36 -6.22
N LYS A 271 2.70 -8.23 -5.86
CA LYS A 271 2.90 -9.55 -6.50
C LYS A 271 1.73 -10.49 -6.23
N GLN A 272 1.26 -10.56 -4.99
CA GLN A 272 0.09 -11.37 -4.59
C GLN A 272 -1.16 -10.99 -5.40
N ALA A 273 -1.36 -9.70 -5.71
CA ALA A 273 -2.46 -9.26 -6.56
C ALA A 273 -2.37 -9.85 -7.97
N VAL A 274 -1.17 -9.88 -8.55
CA VAL A 274 -0.93 -10.47 -9.88
C VAL A 274 -1.09 -11.99 -9.84
N ASP A 275 -0.61 -12.66 -8.80
CA ASP A 275 -0.76 -14.11 -8.65
C ASP A 275 -2.23 -14.50 -8.43
N ALA A 276 -2.99 -13.66 -7.75
CA ALA A 276 -4.43 -13.83 -7.62
C ALA A 276 -5.16 -13.65 -8.97
N VAL A 277 -4.79 -12.64 -9.77
CA VAL A 277 -5.28 -12.49 -11.16
C VAL A 277 -4.94 -13.72 -11.98
N GLN A 278 -3.69 -14.22 -11.91
CA GLN A 278 -3.30 -15.47 -12.61
C GLN A 278 -4.21 -16.62 -12.20
N SER A 279 -4.37 -16.85 -10.91
CA SER A 279 -5.14 -17.98 -10.40
C SER A 279 -6.63 -17.91 -10.78
N ILE A 280 -7.27 -16.74 -10.56
CA ILE A 280 -8.73 -16.59 -10.72
C ILE A 280 -9.11 -16.34 -12.18
N VAL A 281 -8.37 -15.45 -12.88
CA VAL A 281 -8.77 -14.97 -14.20
C VAL A 281 -8.19 -15.82 -15.31
N VAL A 282 -6.91 -16.18 -15.21
CA VAL A 282 -6.24 -17.00 -16.25
C VAL A 282 -6.52 -18.49 -16.03
N ASP A 283 -6.21 -18.99 -14.83
CA ASP A 283 -6.35 -20.43 -14.50
C ASP A 283 -7.80 -20.85 -14.18
N LYS A 284 -8.74 -19.88 -14.09
CA LYS A 284 -10.16 -20.09 -13.79
C LYS A 284 -10.43 -20.80 -12.47
N LYS A 285 -9.54 -20.66 -11.49
CA LYS A 285 -9.75 -21.23 -10.14
C LYS A 285 -10.77 -20.40 -9.36
N PRO A 286 -11.58 -21.03 -8.51
CA PRO A 286 -12.51 -20.28 -7.64
C PRO A 286 -11.76 -19.30 -6.73
N LYS A 287 -12.34 -18.12 -6.51
CA LYS A 287 -11.80 -17.09 -5.60
C LYS A 287 -11.57 -17.65 -4.19
N GLU A 288 -12.41 -18.55 -3.77
CA GLU A 288 -12.40 -19.21 -2.44
C GLU A 288 -11.11 -20.02 -2.19
N THR A 289 -10.36 -20.37 -3.23
CA THR A 289 -9.02 -20.98 -3.09
C THR A 289 -7.97 -20.01 -2.55
N ILE A 290 -8.25 -18.71 -2.59
CA ILE A 290 -7.39 -17.63 -2.09
C ILE A 290 -7.98 -17.04 -0.82
N THR A 291 -9.23 -16.56 -0.88
CA THR A 291 -9.96 -16.02 0.27
C THR A 291 -11.45 -16.14 0.08
N SER A 292 -12.15 -16.55 1.13
CA SER A 292 -13.61 -16.62 1.16
C SER A 292 -14.25 -15.26 1.47
N GLY A 293 -13.49 -14.35 2.09
CA GLY A 293 -13.96 -13.04 2.53
C GLY A 293 -13.69 -11.90 1.53
N PRO A 294 -13.97 -10.67 1.97
CA PRO A 294 -13.64 -9.48 1.20
C PRO A 294 -12.19 -9.04 1.34
N TYR A 295 -11.39 -9.73 2.16
CA TYR A 295 -10.00 -9.40 2.43
C TYR A 295 -9.07 -10.62 2.32
N LEU A 296 -7.88 -10.37 1.80
CA LEU A 296 -6.70 -11.24 1.95
C LEU A 296 -5.70 -10.50 2.84
N PHE A 297 -5.42 -11.05 4.02
CA PHE A 297 -4.50 -10.40 4.96
C PHE A 297 -3.06 -10.85 4.75
N THR A 298 -2.15 -9.87 4.74
CA THR A 298 -0.69 -10.05 4.71
C THR A 298 -0.13 -9.58 6.04
N ASP A 299 0.80 -10.34 6.64
CA ASP A 299 1.41 -9.97 7.91
C ASP A 299 2.38 -8.79 7.76
N ALA A 300 2.36 -7.90 8.75
CA ALA A 300 3.34 -6.84 8.94
C ALA A 300 4.34 -7.25 10.03
N VAL A 301 5.52 -6.64 10.04
CA VAL A 301 6.60 -6.96 10.98
C VAL A 301 7.11 -5.69 11.65
N LEU A 302 7.18 -5.67 12.97
CA LEU A 302 7.87 -4.61 13.69
C LEU A 302 9.37 -4.64 13.38
N VAL A 303 9.88 -3.52 12.88
CA VAL A 303 11.31 -3.33 12.57
C VAL A 303 11.87 -2.25 13.47
N ASP A 304 12.87 -2.61 14.25
CA ASP A 304 13.62 -1.72 15.14
C ASP A 304 15.13 -1.98 15.04
N LYS A 305 15.92 -1.39 15.94
CA LYS A 305 17.39 -1.57 15.98
C LYS A 305 17.85 -3.03 16.08
N ASN A 306 17.01 -3.94 16.61
CA ASN A 306 17.41 -5.33 16.87
C ASN A 306 17.34 -6.19 15.59
N ASN A 307 16.52 -5.81 14.62
CA ASN A 307 16.32 -6.61 13.40
C ASN A 307 16.49 -5.82 12.09
N VAL A 308 16.65 -4.49 12.13
CA VAL A 308 16.73 -3.63 10.93
C VAL A 308 17.83 -4.04 9.95
N GLN A 309 18.93 -4.64 10.43
CA GLN A 309 20.02 -5.09 9.57
C GLN A 309 19.59 -6.14 8.52
N GLN A 310 18.51 -6.87 8.79
CA GLN A 310 17.96 -7.86 7.86
C GLN A 310 17.24 -7.19 6.68
N PHE A 311 16.85 -5.91 6.82
CA PHE A 311 16.08 -5.13 5.85
C PHE A 311 16.92 -4.13 5.05
N LEU A 312 18.21 -3.96 5.37
CA LEU A 312 19.13 -3.03 4.69
C LEU A 312 19.75 -3.59 3.40
N LYS A 313 19.37 -4.79 2.97
CA LYS A 313 19.94 -5.49 1.80
C LYS A 313 19.35 -5.00 0.48
#